data_2be1b76896bd8e7e901a365607ea3285
#
_entry.id   2be1b76896bd8e7e901a365607ea3285
#
_cell.length_a   1.000
_cell.length_b   1.000
_cell.length_c   1.000
_cell.angle_alpha   90.00
_cell.angle_beta   90.00
_cell.angle_gamma   90.00
#
_symmetry.space_group_name_H-M   'P 1'
#
loop_
_entity.id
_entity.type
_entity.pdbx_description
1 polymer ?
#
loop_
_entity_poly.entity_id
_entity_poly.type
_entity_poly.pdbx_seq_one_letter_code
_entity_poly.pdbx_strand_id
1 'polypeptide(L)'
;MNNKITLTAISFLANFIMAGFATQFGMLIEPIADKFAANVNDVASIFSLLNGGALAGTIAAFFFIEKLGIKRITLISYSLVALCALALHLTLSLQVVMVAMTLIGFCGGVGLCIAGTIVVSVWQEKLQSTMLVVQDATFNIAGVIFPLITTYALTSSLSWSYSYLAVGLVALGTVIITLFTNFSLCEQSSNTEDKQQSEWNFGIISGGIGLFLGMLALYTFLTWAPLFVKQKFDIPFEEAGNIITQYWSAALIGALISTLIVTRVKIHHFLVGIIGLAMVITFMIVTTDKLNWIGYLTYGYGFVCAALYNAFIAYGVSFVKKASSKNVSYILISGSTGAMFSPAISSFFERIIGLQTVMYVIPLLYVAIFIMLIVSGRMKPAAA
;
A
#
# COMPACT_ATOMS: atom_id res chain seq x y z
N MET A 1 0.59 -32.09 4.35
CA MET A 1 -0.10 -30.79 4.37
C MET A 1 -0.81 -30.60 3.02
N ASN A 2 -2.04 -30.11 3.00
CA ASN A 2 -2.75 -29.92 1.72
C ASN A 2 -2.06 -28.82 0.91
N ASN A 3 -1.49 -29.18 -0.24
CA ASN A 3 -0.68 -28.28 -1.09
C ASN A 3 -1.38 -26.96 -1.43
N LYS A 4 -2.71 -26.99 -1.54
CA LYS A 4 -3.54 -25.83 -1.77
C LYS A 4 -3.50 -24.81 -0.61
N ILE A 5 -3.50 -25.30 0.64
CA ILE A 5 -3.44 -24.46 1.84
C ILE A 5 -2.06 -23.80 1.96
N THR A 6 -0.99 -24.55 1.71
CA THR A 6 0.38 -23.98 1.80
C THR A 6 0.65 -22.92 0.74
N LEU A 7 0.18 -23.13 -0.50
CA LEU A 7 0.27 -22.13 -1.55
C LEU A 7 -0.52 -20.87 -1.19
N THR A 8 -1.74 -21.01 -0.68
CA THR A 8 -2.54 -19.88 -0.22
C THR A 8 -1.86 -19.13 0.92
N ALA A 9 -1.25 -19.84 1.88
CA ALA A 9 -0.50 -19.23 2.96
C ALA A 9 0.70 -18.42 2.44
N ILE A 10 1.46 -18.94 1.45
CA ILE A 10 2.57 -18.21 0.81
C ILE A 10 2.06 -16.92 0.16
N SER A 11 0.93 -16.98 -0.55
CA SER A 11 0.30 -15.82 -1.17
C SER A 11 -0.07 -14.76 -0.13
N PHE A 12 -0.70 -15.14 0.98
CA PHE A 12 -1.09 -14.24 2.06
C PHE A 12 0.10 -13.64 2.79
N LEU A 13 1.14 -14.46 3.06
CA LEU A 13 2.38 -14.00 3.66
C LEU A 13 3.13 -13.00 2.77
N ALA A 14 3.03 -13.13 1.44
CA ALA A 14 3.62 -12.17 0.52
C ALA A 14 3.05 -10.76 0.70
N ASN A 15 1.72 -10.64 0.78
CA ASN A 15 1.04 -9.38 1.08
C ASN A 15 1.39 -8.85 2.48
N PHE A 16 1.38 -9.74 3.46
CA PHE A 16 1.68 -9.43 4.85
C PHE A 16 3.10 -8.87 5.03
N ILE A 17 4.10 -9.45 4.34
CA ILE A 17 5.50 -9.01 4.38
C ILE A 17 5.65 -7.63 3.73
N MET A 18 5.09 -7.43 2.54
CA MET A 18 5.16 -6.11 1.87
C MET A 18 4.51 -5.02 2.72
N ALA A 19 3.33 -5.30 3.29
CA ALA A 19 2.65 -4.40 4.20
C ALA A 19 3.50 -4.11 5.45
N GLY A 20 4.18 -5.10 6.00
CA GLY A 20 5.04 -4.94 7.17
C GLY A 20 6.14 -3.90 6.97
N PHE A 21 6.72 -3.79 5.78
CA PHE A 21 7.67 -2.73 5.49
C PHE A 21 7.00 -1.40 5.15
N ALA A 22 5.85 -1.41 4.50
CA ALA A 22 5.21 -0.21 3.98
C ALA A 22 4.38 0.56 5.02
N THR A 23 3.72 -0.13 5.96
CA THR A 23 2.69 0.46 6.81
C THR A 23 3.19 1.20 8.04
N GLN A 24 4.41 0.91 8.49
CA GLN A 24 5.00 1.49 9.70
C GLN A 24 6.05 2.59 9.42
N PHE A 25 6.32 2.90 8.15
CA PHE A 25 7.43 3.76 7.76
C PHE A 25 7.35 5.16 8.37
N GLY A 26 6.17 5.78 8.39
CA GLY A 26 5.97 7.11 8.98
C GLY A 26 6.38 7.20 10.46
N MET A 27 6.28 6.07 11.19
CA MET A 27 6.72 5.97 12.60
C MET A 27 8.23 5.82 12.75
N LEU A 28 8.94 5.53 11.68
CA LEU A 28 10.38 5.24 11.69
C LEU A 28 11.22 6.39 11.14
N ILE A 29 10.60 7.41 10.54
CA ILE A 29 11.32 8.53 9.91
C ILE A 29 12.23 9.23 10.91
N GLU A 30 11.70 9.65 12.05
CA GLU A 30 12.47 10.36 13.07
C GLU A 30 13.51 9.43 13.74
N PRO A 31 13.18 8.22 14.22
CA PRO A 31 14.18 7.31 14.80
C PRO A 31 15.33 6.95 13.85
N ILE A 32 15.06 6.86 12.55
CA ILE A 32 16.11 6.64 11.53
C ILE A 32 16.95 7.92 11.37
N ALA A 33 16.31 9.09 11.28
CA ALA A 33 17.00 10.37 11.16
C ALA A 33 17.95 10.61 12.33
N ASP A 34 17.50 10.38 13.54
CA ASP A 34 18.31 10.52 14.76
C ASP A 34 19.47 9.52 14.79
N LYS A 35 19.23 8.26 14.43
CA LYS A 35 20.26 7.20 14.41
C LYS A 35 21.42 7.54 13.48
N PHE A 36 21.13 8.13 12.33
CA PHE A 36 22.13 8.41 11.27
C PHE A 36 22.52 9.88 11.19
N ALA A 37 22.06 10.73 12.13
CA ALA A 37 22.24 12.18 12.10
C ALA A 37 21.87 12.78 10.72
N ALA A 38 20.78 12.28 10.13
CA ALA A 38 20.30 12.65 8.82
C ALA A 38 19.12 13.63 8.92
N ASN A 39 18.84 14.33 7.81
CA ASN A 39 17.67 15.17 7.75
C ASN A 39 16.40 14.29 7.63
N VAL A 40 15.34 14.64 8.37
CA VAL A 40 14.06 13.94 8.36
C VAL A 40 13.48 13.80 6.95
N ASN A 41 13.64 14.83 6.11
CA ASN A 41 13.19 14.82 4.71
C ASN A 41 13.95 13.82 3.84
N ASP A 42 15.25 13.64 4.08
CA ASP A 42 16.05 12.66 3.35
C ASP A 42 15.60 11.26 3.71
N VAL A 43 15.34 11.00 4.99
CA VAL A 43 14.79 9.72 5.46
C VAL A 43 13.39 9.48 4.92
N ALA A 44 12.50 10.47 4.96
CA ALA A 44 11.16 10.35 4.39
C ALA A 44 11.20 9.97 2.90
N SER A 45 12.16 10.53 2.15
CA SER A 45 12.35 10.22 0.73
C SER A 45 12.77 8.76 0.47
N ILE A 46 13.35 8.06 1.44
CA ILE A 46 13.72 6.63 1.32
C ILE A 46 12.49 5.77 1.08
N PHE A 47 11.31 6.17 1.58
CA PHE A 47 10.07 5.45 1.33
C PHE A 47 9.68 5.45 -0.16
N SER A 48 10.05 6.50 -0.90
CA SER A 48 9.91 6.49 -2.38
C SER A 48 10.76 5.42 -3.04
N LEU A 49 11.92 5.07 -2.48
CA LEU A 49 12.75 3.96 -2.98
C LEU A 49 12.09 2.61 -2.73
N LEU A 50 11.45 2.41 -1.59
CA LEU A 50 10.67 1.19 -1.31
C LEU A 50 9.54 1.03 -2.33
N ASN A 51 8.72 2.06 -2.51
CA ASN A 51 7.58 2.03 -3.44
C ASN A 51 8.03 1.97 -4.90
N GLY A 52 9.10 2.67 -5.27
CA GLY A 52 9.72 2.61 -6.60
C GLY A 52 10.29 1.24 -6.92
N GLY A 53 10.96 0.64 -5.94
CA GLY A 53 11.40 -0.75 -6.00
C GLY A 53 10.21 -1.68 -6.25
N ALA A 54 9.09 -1.52 -5.52
CA ALA A 54 7.90 -2.34 -5.67
C ALA A 54 7.29 -2.22 -7.07
N LEU A 55 7.20 -1.00 -7.61
CA LEU A 55 6.74 -0.78 -8.98
C LEU A 55 7.67 -1.47 -10.00
N ALA A 56 8.97 -1.30 -9.86
CA ALA A 56 9.95 -1.95 -10.74
C ALA A 56 9.89 -3.49 -10.62
N GLY A 57 9.76 -4.02 -9.41
CA GLY A 57 9.61 -5.45 -9.14
C GLY A 57 8.35 -6.03 -9.75
N THR A 58 7.23 -5.31 -9.65
CA THR A 58 5.96 -5.71 -10.27
C THR A 58 6.10 -5.83 -11.79
N ILE A 59 6.77 -4.88 -12.44
CA ILE A 59 7.03 -4.92 -13.87
C ILE A 59 7.98 -6.07 -14.22
N ALA A 60 9.06 -6.23 -13.45
CA ALA A 60 10.05 -7.28 -13.68
C ALA A 60 9.50 -8.70 -13.44
N ALA A 61 8.48 -8.85 -12.61
CA ALA A 61 7.85 -10.13 -12.29
C ALA A 61 7.37 -10.87 -13.55
N PHE A 62 6.80 -10.14 -14.53
CA PHE A 62 6.34 -10.74 -15.79
C PHE A 62 7.46 -11.50 -16.51
N PHE A 63 8.67 -10.95 -16.53
CA PHE A 63 9.82 -11.57 -17.19
C PHE A 63 10.45 -12.69 -16.34
N PHE A 64 10.50 -12.51 -15.03
CA PHE A 64 11.14 -13.45 -14.14
C PHE A 64 10.29 -14.71 -13.88
N ILE A 65 8.97 -14.56 -13.78
CA ILE A 65 8.04 -15.68 -13.56
C ILE A 65 8.15 -16.69 -14.72
N GLU A 66 8.18 -16.21 -15.96
CA GLU A 66 8.31 -17.07 -17.14
C GLU A 66 9.67 -17.81 -17.20
N LYS A 67 10.77 -17.12 -16.83
CA LYS A 67 12.13 -17.68 -16.99
C LYS A 67 12.54 -18.60 -15.85
N LEU A 68 12.21 -18.27 -14.61
CA LEU A 68 12.73 -18.95 -13.41
C LEU A 68 11.67 -19.83 -12.73
N GLY A 69 10.39 -19.60 -13.02
CA GLY A 69 9.27 -20.26 -12.36
C GLY A 69 8.97 -19.68 -10.98
N ILE A 70 7.72 -19.78 -10.57
CA ILE A 70 7.18 -19.13 -9.35
C ILE A 70 7.93 -19.57 -8.10
N LYS A 71 8.23 -20.87 -7.94
CA LYS A 71 8.91 -21.39 -6.73
C LYS A 71 10.29 -20.77 -6.53
N ARG A 72 11.14 -20.75 -7.57
CA ARG A 72 12.52 -20.24 -7.48
C ARG A 72 12.54 -18.74 -7.17
N ILE A 73 11.66 -17.98 -7.84
CA ILE A 73 11.58 -16.53 -7.60
C ILE A 73 11.10 -16.24 -6.18
N THR A 74 10.11 -16.97 -5.68
CA THR A 74 9.63 -16.83 -4.30
C THR A 74 10.78 -17.07 -3.31
N LEU A 75 11.58 -18.12 -3.50
CA LEU A 75 12.74 -18.41 -2.66
C LEU A 75 13.77 -17.28 -2.70
N ILE A 76 14.16 -16.84 -3.90
CA ILE A 76 15.16 -15.79 -4.08
C ILE A 76 14.67 -14.48 -3.44
N SER A 77 13.44 -14.05 -3.74
CA SER A 77 12.89 -12.78 -3.27
C SER A 77 12.80 -12.74 -1.74
N TYR A 78 12.22 -13.74 -1.09
CA TYR A 78 12.06 -13.70 0.36
C TYR A 78 13.34 -14.02 1.13
N SER A 79 14.29 -14.79 0.56
CA SER A 79 15.63 -14.88 1.12
C SER A 79 16.35 -13.53 1.08
N LEU A 80 16.24 -12.78 -0.02
CA LEU A 80 16.83 -11.46 -0.13
C LEU A 80 16.16 -10.46 0.81
N VAL A 81 14.83 -10.51 0.96
CA VAL A 81 14.09 -9.68 1.94
C VAL A 81 14.58 -9.96 3.36
N ALA A 82 14.73 -11.23 3.75
CA ALA A 82 15.23 -11.59 5.08
C ALA A 82 16.67 -11.09 5.31
N LEU A 83 17.55 -11.21 4.31
CA LEU A 83 18.93 -10.69 4.36
C LEU A 83 18.93 -9.16 4.45
N CYS A 84 18.09 -8.46 3.69
CA CYS A 84 17.97 -7.00 3.76
C CYS A 84 17.44 -6.55 5.14
N ALA A 85 16.46 -7.25 5.71
CA ALA A 85 15.97 -6.96 7.07
C ALA A 85 17.06 -7.11 8.12
N LEU A 86 17.90 -8.15 8.01
CA LEU A 86 19.07 -8.32 8.86
C LEU A 86 20.11 -7.22 8.63
N ALA A 87 20.35 -6.84 7.38
CA ALA A 87 21.26 -5.73 7.04
C ALA A 87 20.77 -4.40 7.63
N LEU A 88 19.47 -4.11 7.60
CA LEU A 88 18.88 -2.92 8.25
C LEU A 88 19.09 -2.93 9.76
N HIS A 89 19.09 -4.10 10.41
CA HIS A 89 19.33 -4.22 11.85
C HIS A 89 20.79 -3.99 12.23
N LEU A 90 21.71 -4.44 11.39
CA LEU A 90 23.15 -4.40 11.67
C LEU A 90 23.84 -3.13 11.15
N THR A 91 23.19 -2.35 10.28
CA THR A 91 23.84 -1.24 9.57
C THR A 91 24.11 -0.02 10.45
N LEU A 92 25.21 0.66 10.13
CA LEU A 92 25.57 1.98 10.63
C LEU A 92 25.56 3.04 9.50
N SER A 93 25.05 2.71 8.31
CA SER A 93 25.07 3.57 7.13
C SER A 93 23.69 3.77 6.55
N LEU A 94 23.28 5.02 6.35
CA LEU A 94 22.02 5.39 5.68
C LEU A 94 21.97 4.89 4.22
N GLN A 95 23.11 4.80 3.54
CA GLN A 95 23.19 4.27 2.17
C GLN A 95 22.76 2.80 2.10
N VAL A 96 23.15 2.00 3.11
CA VAL A 96 22.70 0.61 3.22
C VAL A 96 21.18 0.54 3.44
N VAL A 97 20.62 1.46 4.23
CA VAL A 97 19.15 1.57 4.41
C VAL A 97 18.48 1.86 3.06
N MET A 98 19.00 2.81 2.28
CA MET A 98 18.44 3.14 0.95
C MET A 98 18.45 1.94 0.00
N VAL A 99 19.59 1.23 -0.10
CA VAL A 99 19.74 0.04 -0.96
C VAL A 99 18.85 -1.08 -0.48
N ALA A 100 18.83 -1.37 0.82
CA ALA A 100 18.02 -2.43 1.39
C ALA A 100 16.51 -2.15 1.15
N MET A 101 16.03 -0.92 1.37
CA MET A 101 14.65 -0.54 1.12
C MET A 101 14.26 -0.67 -0.37
N THR A 102 15.15 -0.30 -1.29
CA THR A 102 14.93 -0.48 -2.73
C THR A 102 14.79 -1.97 -3.08
N LEU A 103 15.68 -2.81 -2.56
CA LEU A 103 15.65 -4.26 -2.80
C LEU A 103 14.44 -4.94 -2.15
N ILE A 104 14.09 -4.55 -0.92
CA ILE A 104 12.88 -5.03 -0.24
C ILE A 104 11.65 -4.66 -1.07
N GLY A 105 11.57 -3.41 -1.53
CA GLY A 105 10.49 -2.97 -2.41
C GLY A 105 10.43 -3.82 -3.68
N PHE A 106 11.54 -3.99 -4.38
CA PHE A 106 11.62 -4.79 -5.60
C PHE A 106 11.14 -6.24 -5.39
N CYS A 107 11.66 -6.90 -4.36
CA CYS A 107 11.23 -8.27 -4.02
C CYS A 107 9.77 -8.32 -3.57
N GLY A 108 9.30 -7.29 -2.85
CA GLY A 108 7.92 -7.15 -2.44
C GLY A 108 6.96 -7.01 -3.64
N GLY A 109 7.32 -6.19 -4.63
CA GLY A 109 6.55 -6.05 -5.88
C GLY A 109 6.46 -7.35 -6.68
N VAL A 110 7.58 -8.07 -6.81
CA VAL A 110 7.60 -9.44 -7.37
C VAL A 110 6.69 -10.35 -6.56
N GLY A 111 6.77 -10.29 -5.24
CA GLY A 111 5.97 -11.09 -4.32
C GLY A 111 4.47 -10.85 -4.46
N LEU A 112 4.03 -9.59 -4.64
CA LEU A 112 2.60 -9.25 -4.86
C LEU A 112 2.07 -9.88 -6.17
N CYS A 113 2.86 -9.87 -7.24
CA CYS A 113 2.49 -10.54 -8.49
C CYS A 113 2.38 -12.07 -8.31
N ILE A 114 3.34 -12.67 -7.61
CA ILE A 114 3.31 -14.09 -7.28
C ILE A 114 2.08 -14.43 -6.43
N ALA A 115 1.77 -13.59 -5.45
CA ALA A 115 0.63 -13.77 -4.55
C ALA A 115 -0.69 -13.85 -5.33
N GLY A 116 -0.93 -12.89 -6.22
CA GLY A 116 -2.10 -12.88 -7.11
C GLY A 116 -2.14 -14.11 -8.02
N THR A 117 -1.01 -14.46 -8.65
CA THR A 117 -0.89 -15.63 -9.54
C THR A 117 -1.22 -16.92 -8.80
N ILE A 118 -0.74 -17.11 -7.57
CA ILE A 118 -1.05 -18.30 -6.77
C ILE A 118 -2.54 -18.41 -6.50
N VAL A 119 -3.21 -17.32 -6.08
CA VAL A 119 -4.66 -17.35 -5.79
C VAL A 119 -5.45 -17.72 -7.03
N VAL A 120 -5.12 -17.11 -8.18
CA VAL A 120 -5.79 -17.37 -9.47
C VAL A 120 -5.59 -18.83 -9.92
N SER A 121 -4.39 -19.40 -9.71
CA SER A 121 -4.08 -20.78 -10.13
C SER A 121 -4.69 -21.85 -9.22
N VAL A 122 -4.84 -21.54 -7.93
CA VAL A 122 -5.24 -22.53 -6.89
C VAL A 122 -6.73 -22.57 -6.67
N TRP A 123 -7.45 -21.43 -6.87
CA TRP A 123 -8.85 -21.30 -6.55
C TRP A 123 -9.71 -21.17 -7.80
N GLN A 124 -10.88 -21.86 -7.83
CA GLN A 124 -11.87 -21.74 -8.91
C GLN A 124 -12.53 -20.36 -8.89
N GLU A 125 -13.04 -19.89 -10.04
CA GLU A 125 -13.59 -18.56 -10.26
C GLU A 125 -14.51 -18.03 -9.12
N LYS A 126 -15.39 -18.87 -8.61
CA LYS A 126 -16.34 -18.49 -7.57
C LYS A 126 -15.68 -18.15 -6.21
N LEU A 127 -14.58 -18.82 -5.86
CA LEU A 127 -13.84 -18.60 -4.60
C LEU A 127 -12.62 -17.70 -4.80
N GLN A 128 -12.17 -17.54 -6.02
CA GLN A 128 -11.01 -16.74 -6.39
C GLN A 128 -11.16 -15.29 -5.93
N SER A 129 -12.27 -14.64 -6.26
CA SER A 129 -12.55 -13.26 -5.84
C SER A 129 -12.58 -13.12 -4.31
N THR A 130 -13.17 -14.10 -3.62
CA THR A 130 -13.17 -14.11 -2.14
C THR A 130 -11.75 -14.23 -1.58
N MET A 131 -10.93 -15.11 -2.15
CA MET A 131 -9.54 -15.30 -1.68
C MET A 131 -8.65 -14.10 -1.96
N LEU A 132 -8.87 -13.36 -3.05
CA LEU A 132 -8.20 -12.07 -3.30
C LEU A 132 -8.58 -11.02 -2.26
N VAL A 133 -9.85 -10.93 -1.87
CA VAL A 133 -10.29 -10.02 -0.80
C VAL A 133 -9.65 -10.41 0.55
N VAL A 134 -9.59 -11.70 0.88
CA VAL A 134 -8.93 -12.18 2.10
C VAL A 134 -7.42 -11.90 2.05
N GLN A 135 -6.80 -12.04 0.87
CA GLN A 135 -5.40 -11.67 0.65
C GLN A 135 -5.16 -10.18 0.93
N ASP A 136 -6.03 -9.29 0.43
CA ASP A 136 -5.94 -7.85 0.72
C ASP A 136 -6.15 -7.54 2.21
N ALA A 137 -7.01 -8.30 2.90
CA ALA A 137 -7.19 -8.16 4.33
C ALA A 137 -5.90 -8.47 5.12
N THR A 138 -5.03 -9.36 4.62
CA THR A 138 -3.73 -9.63 5.27
C THR A 138 -2.80 -8.42 5.24
N PHE A 139 -2.91 -7.55 4.23
CA PHE A 139 -2.18 -6.28 4.18
C PHE A 139 -2.61 -5.35 5.34
N ASN A 140 -3.92 -5.21 5.54
CA ASN A 140 -4.44 -4.37 6.63
C ASN A 140 -4.11 -4.96 8.01
N ILE A 141 -4.13 -6.29 8.17
CA ILE A 141 -3.72 -6.97 9.41
C ILE A 141 -2.26 -6.67 9.73
N ALA A 142 -1.37 -6.75 8.75
CA ALA A 142 0.03 -6.37 8.91
C ALA A 142 0.17 -4.89 9.29
N GLY A 143 -0.66 -4.01 8.70
CA GLY A 143 -0.74 -2.60 9.04
C GLY A 143 -1.17 -2.30 10.47
N VAL A 144 -1.79 -3.25 11.16
CA VAL A 144 -2.06 -3.16 12.60
C VAL A 144 -0.91 -3.75 13.41
N ILE A 145 -0.47 -4.96 13.06
CA ILE A 145 0.50 -5.72 13.86
C ILE A 145 1.87 -5.03 13.89
N PHE A 146 2.41 -4.63 12.74
CA PHE A 146 3.77 -4.08 12.69
C PHE A 146 3.89 -2.67 13.29
N PRO A 147 2.96 -1.73 13.12
CA PRO A 147 2.96 -0.49 13.89
C PRO A 147 2.90 -0.70 15.41
N LEU A 148 2.14 -1.70 15.91
CA LEU A 148 2.15 -2.06 17.33
C LEU A 148 3.52 -2.57 17.79
N ILE A 149 4.19 -3.42 16.99
CA ILE A 149 5.56 -3.88 17.26
C ILE A 149 6.52 -2.69 17.27
N THR A 150 6.36 -1.74 16.34
CA THR A 150 7.18 -0.51 16.28
C THR A 150 6.97 0.35 17.52
N THR A 151 5.72 0.61 17.91
CA THR A 151 5.43 1.36 19.14
C THR A 151 6.07 0.68 20.35
N TYR A 152 5.91 -0.65 20.49
CA TYR A 152 6.54 -1.38 21.58
C TYR A 152 8.07 -1.27 21.57
N ALA A 153 8.70 -1.41 20.40
CA ALA A 153 10.16 -1.30 20.27
C ALA A 153 10.65 0.10 20.69
N LEU A 154 9.99 1.16 20.19
CA LEU A 154 10.38 2.54 20.48
C LEU A 154 10.15 2.90 21.96
N THR A 155 9.01 2.54 22.55
CA THR A 155 8.71 2.79 23.97
C THR A 155 9.60 1.99 24.91
N SER A 156 10.09 0.82 24.48
CA SER A 156 11.05 0.01 25.23
C SER A 156 12.50 0.39 25.00
N SER A 157 12.77 1.52 24.35
CA SER A 157 14.13 1.98 23.99
C SER A 157 14.93 0.98 23.16
N LEU A 158 14.25 0.12 22.40
CA LEU A 158 14.88 -0.79 21.44
C LEU A 158 15.16 -0.05 20.13
N SER A 159 16.08 -0.61 19.32
CA SER A 159 16.33 -0.04 18.00
C SER A 159 15.08 -0.08 17.10
N TRP A 160 14.88 0.97 16.33
CA TRP A 160 13.83 1.07 15.30
C TRP A 160 13.78 -0.14 14.35
N SER A 161 14.93 -0.78 14.13
CA SER A 161 15.09 -1.88 13.18
C SER A 161 14.49 -3.23 13.66
N TYR A 162 14.14 -3.36 14.95
CA TYR A 162 13.53 -4.60 15.46
C TYR A 162 12.19 -4.90 14.80
N SER A 163 11.40 -3.88 14.47
CA SER A 163 10.14 -4.08 13.77
C SER A 163 10.36 -4.62 12.35
N TYR A 164 11.36 -4.11 11.63
CA TYR A 164 11.73 -4.65 10.31
C TYR A 164 12.38 -6.03 10.39
N LEU A 165 13.13 -6.31 11.46
CA LEU A 165 13.65 -7.65 11.71
C LEU A 165 12.51 -8.66 11.93
N ALA A 166 11.43 -8.28 12.63
CA ALA A 166 10.24 -9.11 12.78
C ALA A 166 9.60 -9.45 11.42
N VAL A 167 9.50 -8.48 10.49
CA VAL A 167 9.05 -8.76 9.12
C VAL A 167 10.01 -9.71 8.39
N GLY A 168 11.32 -9.54 8.58
CA GLY A 168 12.37 -10.41 8.03
C GLY A 168 12.24 -11.86 8.53
N LEU A 169 11.86 -12.08 9.79
CA LEU A 169 11.59 -13.41 10.34
C LEU A 169 10.38 -14.06 9.67
N VAL A 170 9.33 -13.29 9.38
CA VAL A 170 8.17 -13.78 8.60
C VAL A 170 8.61 -14.16 7.18
N ALA A 171 9.47 -13.35 6.55
CA ALA A 171 10.02 -13.67 5.22
C ALA A 171 10.84 -14.97 5.25
N LEU A 172 11.67 -15.17 6.28
CA LEU A 172 12.40 -16.43 6.47
C LEU A 172 11.46 -17.62 6.65
N GLY A 173 10.40 -17.48 7.44
CA GLY A 173 9.33 -18.48 7.58
C GLY A 173 8.69 -18.82 6.23
N THR A 174 8.45 -17.79 5.38
CA THR A 174 7.92 -17.97 4.03
C THR A 174 8.89 -18.77 3.15
N VAL A 175 10.20 -18.52 3.24
CA VAL A 175 11.23 -19.32 2.56
C VAL A 175 11.14 -20.79 2.98
N ILE A 176 11.08 -21.06 4.28
CA ILE A 176 10.98 -22.42 4.83
C ILE A 176 9.73 -23.13 4.29
N ILE A 177 8.57 -22.50 4.35
CA ILE A 177 7.31 -23.06 3.83
C ILE A 177 7.43 -23.34 2.32
N THR A 178 8.03 -22.41 1.55
CA THR A 178 8.21 -22.54 0.09
C THR A 178 9.11 -23.71 -0.29
N LEU A 179 10.17 -24.00 0.49
CA LEU A 179 11.06 -25.14 0.24
C LEU A 179 10.28 -26.46 0.20
N PHE A 180 9.33 -26.65 1.13
CA PHE A 180 8.56 -27.89 1.28
C PHE A 180 7.24 -27.91 0.48
N THR A 181 6.91 -26.81 -0.24
CA THR A 181 5.67 -26.69 -1.00
C THR A 181 5.89 -27.06 -2.47
N ASN A 182 4.95 -27.82 -3.07
CA ASN A 182 4.92 -28.11 -4.48
C ASN A 182 4.12 -27.03 -5.25
N PHE A 183 4.69 -26.48 -6.31
CA PHE A 183 4.10 -25.41 -7.13
C PHE A 183 3.50 -25.91 -8.47
N SER A 184 3.36 -27.22 -8.67
CA SER A 184 2.83 -27.77 -9.92
C SER A 184 1.45 -27.22 -10.33
N LEU A 185 0.60 -26.84 -9.38
CA LEU A 185 -0.70 -26.23 -9.66
C LEU A 185 -0.59 -24.83 -10.30
N CYS A 186 0.51 -24.13 -10.06
CA CYS A 186 0.72 -22.78 -10.59
C CYS A 186 1.38 -22.76 -11.96
N GLU A 187 2.06 -23.85 -12.36
CA GLU A 187 2.79 -23.95 -13.62
C GLU A 187 1.88 -24.24 -14.82
N GLN A 188 0.68 -24.77 -14.58
CA GLN A 188 -0.28 -25.18 -15.63
C GLN A 188 -1.14 -24.05 -16.17
N SER A 189 -1.13 -22.86 -15.52
CA SER A 189 -2.11 -21.79 -15.75
C SER A 189 -1.66 -20.68 -16.73
N SER A 190 -0.49 -20.77 -17.37
CA SER A 190 0.17 -19.61 -18.03
C SER A 190 -0.21 -19.34 -19.50
N ASN A 191 -1.25 -19.94 -20.09
CA ASN A 191 -1.47 -19.95 -21.55
C ASN A 191 -2.77 -19.31 -22.06
N THR A 192 -3.24 -18.19 -21.52
CA THR A 192 -4.36 -17.46 -22.15
C THR A 192 -4.15 -15.95 -22.11
N GLU A 193 -3.36 -15.43 -23.04
CA GLU A 193 -3.42 -13.99 -23.40
C GLU A 193 -4.60 -13.75 -24.36
N ASP A 194 -5.66 -13.17 -23.86
CA ASP A 194 -6.75 -12.62 -24.67
C ASP A 194 -6.23 -11.33 -25.34
N LYS A 195 -5.96 -11.39 -26.65
CA LYS A 195 -5.61 -10.23 -27.49
C LYS A 195 -6.84 -9.33 -27.69
N GLN A 196 -7.31 -8.68 -26.63
CA GLN A 196 -8.40 -7.73 -26.72
C GLN A 196 -7.90 -6.34 -27.10
N GLN A 197 -8.57 -5.70 -28.06
CA GLN A 197 -8.37 -4.28 -28.33
C GLN A 197 -8.79 -3.45 -27.12
N SER A 198 -7.88 -2.59 -26.63
CA SER A 198 -8.11 -1.73 -25.48
C SER A 198 -8.92 -0.50 -25.93
N GLU A 199 -10.12 -0.37 -25.41
CA GLU A 199 -10.88 0.88 -25.53
C GLU A 199 -10.36 1.89 -24.49
N TRP A 200 -9.96 3.06 -24.96
CA TRP A 200 -9.53 4.17 -24.11
C TRP A 200 -10.61 5.24 -24.10
N ASN A 201 -11.07 5.61 -22.92
CA ASN A 201 -12.05 6.67 -22.76
C ASN A 201 -11.74 7.51 -21.51
N PHE A 202 -12.51 8.57 -21.34
CA PHE A 202 -12.34 9.49 -20.22
C PHE A 202 -12.43 8.79 -18.86
N GLY A 203 -13.28 7.75 -18.70
CA GLY A 203 -13.42 7.02 -17.46
C GLY A 203 -12.16 6.27 -17.03
N ILE A 204 -11.49 5.60 -17.99
CA ILE A 204 -10.20 4.94 -17.73
C ILE A 204 -9.14 5.96 -17.31
N ILE A 205 -9.03 7.06 -18.05
CA ILE A 205 -8.03 8.11 -17.80
C ILE A 205 -8.29 8.76 -16.44
N SER A 206 -9.52 9.17 -16.18
CA SER A 206 -9.90 9.78 -14.88
C SER A 206 -9.76 8.80 -13.71
N GLY A 207 -10.02 7.51 -13.92
CA GLY A 207 -9.75 6.47 -12.93
C GLY A 207 -8.28 6.39 -12.54
N GLY A 208 -7.39 6.41 -13.53
CA GLY A 208 -5.93 6.42 -13.28
C GLY A 208 -5.45 7.70 -12.61
N ILE A 209 -5.85 8.87 -13.11
CA ILE A 209 -5.49 10.17 -12.49
C ILE A 209 -6.03 10.26 -11.06
N GLY A 210 -7.28 9.86 -10.84
CA GLY A 210 -7.90 9.88 -9.51
C GLY A 210 -7.20 8.96 -8.52
N LEU A 211 -6.80 7.76 -8.96
CA LEU A 211 -6.04 6.85 -8.12
C LEU A 211 -4.62 7.38 -7.84
N PHE A 212 -3.94 7.96 -8.84
CA PHE A 212 -2.64 8.61 -8.65
C PHE A 212 -2.72 9.69 -7.57
N LEU A 213 -3.66 10.63 -7.69
CA LEU A 213 -3.83 11.72 -6.71
C LEU A 213 -4.27 11.19 -5.34
N GLY A 214 -5.15 10.18 -5.30
CA GLY A 214 -5.61 9.55 -4.07
C GLY A 214 -4.47 8.86 -3.31
N MET A 215 -3.60 8.14 -4.01
CA MET A 215 -2.42 7.52 -3.41
C MET A 215 -1.37 8.56 -3.02
N LEU A 216 -1.21 9.62 -3.79
CA LEU A 216 -0.36 10.75 -3.43
C LEU A 216 -0.82 11.36 -2.09
N ALA A 217 -2.11 11.64 -1.94
CA ALA A 217 -2.68 12.19 -0.71
C ALA A 217 -2.54 11.24 0.48
N LEU A 218 -2.89 9.96 0.29
CA LEU A 218 -2.84 8.93 1.33
C LEU A 218 -1.42 8.70 1.84
N TYR A 219 -0.46 8.49 0.95
CA TYR A 219 0.92 8.23 1.36
C TYR A 219 1.61 9.47 1.90
N THR A 220 1.22 10.68 1.49
CA THR A 220 1.65 11.93 2.17
C THR A 220 1.17 11.94 3.62
N PHE A 221 -0.10 11.59 3.87
CA PHE A 221 -0.61 11.47 5.23
C PHE A 221 0.16 10.42 6.04
N LEU A 222 0.28 9.20 5.53
CA LEU A 222 0.96 8.11 6.24
C LEU A 222 2.44 8.41 6.54
N THR A 223 3.10 9.19 5.68
CA THR A 223 4.49 9.60 5.85
C THR A 223 4.62 10.64 6.97
N TRP A 224 3.77 11.66 6.98
CA TRP A 224 3.97 12.85 7.79
C TRP A 224 3.07 12.97 9.01
N ALA A 225 1.99 12.18 9.13
CA ALA A 225 1.04 12.29 10.21
C ALA A 225 1.67 12.14 11.62
N PRO A 226 2.59 11.18 11.89
CA PRO A 226 3.22 11.10 13.21
C PRO A 226 4.00 12.37 13.57
N LEU A 227 4.83 12.87 12.65
CA LEU A 227 5.61 14.08 12.88
C LEU A 227 4.72 15.33 13.02
N PHE A 228 3.67 15.42 12.22
CA PHE A 228 2.69 16.50 12.31
C PHE A 228 1.99 16.53 13.68
N VAL A 229 1.55 15.37 14.17
CA VAL A 229 0.88 15.28 15.49
C VAL A 229 1.85 15.60 16.60
N LYS A 230 3.08 15.09 16.56
CA LYS A 230 4.16 15.43 17.48
C LYS A 230 4.35 16.94 17.58
N GLN A 231 4.57 17.61 16.44
CA GLN A 231 4.84 19.05 16.41
C GLN A 231 3.64 19.89 16.82
N LYS A 232 2.43 19.48 16.43
CA LYS A 232 1.21 20.25 16.70
C LYS A 232 0.80 20.22 18.16
N PHE A 233 1.02 19.09 18.87
CA PHE A 233 0.55 18.89 20.24
C PHE A 233 1.68 18.76 21.26
N ASP A 234 2.92 18.91 20.83
CA ASP A 234 4.12 18.80 21.68
C ASP A 234 4.14 17.52 22.53
N ILE A 235 3.88 16.37 21.87
CA ILE A 235 3.87 15.04 22.49
C ILE A 235 5.05 14.21 21.99
N PRO A 236 5.45 13.14 22.72
CA PRO A 236 6.49 12.22 22.27
C PRO A 236 6.14 11.57 20.92
N PHE A 237 7.17 11.33 20.09
CA PHE A 237 6.97 10.77 18.75
C PHE A 237 6.37 9.36 18.80
N GLU A 238 6.71 8.57 19.82
CA GLU A 238 6.18 7.23 20.05
C GLU A 238 4.65 7.25 20.28
N GLU A 239 4.16 8.28 20.99
CA GLU A 239 2.74 8.50 21.20
C GLU A 239 2.05 8.99 19.92
N ALA A 240 2.67 9.95 19.25
CA ALA A 240 2.18 10.46 17.96
C ALA A 240 2.09 9.37 16.88
N GLY A 241 2.98 8.37 16.92
CA GLY A 241 2.99 7.23 16.01
C GLY A 241 1.72 6.37 16.05
N ASN A 242 0.98 6.38 17.17
CA ASN A 242 -0.28 5.63 17.30
C ASN A 242 -1.31 5.97 16.23
N ILE A 243 -1.21 7.15 15.61
CA ILE A 243 -2.08 7.56 14.49
C ILE A 243 -2.03 6.58 13.31
N ILE A 244 -0.88 5.94 13.07
CA ILE A 244 -0.72 4.95 12.01
C ILE A 244 -1.47 3.65 12.35
N THR A 245 -1.36 3.19 13.59
CA THR A 245 -2.11 2.02 14.08
C THR A 245 -3.61 2.26 14.03
N GLN A 246 -4.07 3.46 14.41
CA GLN A 246 -5.47 3.85 14.33
C GLN A 246 -6.00 3.83 12.89
N TYR A 247 -5.23 4.39 11.94
CA TYR A 247 -5.57 4.37 10.53
C TYR A 247 -5.76 2.92 10.02
N TRP A 248 -4.76 2.05 10.21
CA TRP A 248 -4.82 0.69 9.68
C TRP A 248 -5.85 -0.20 10.37
N SER A 249 -6.10 0.00 11.67
CA SER A 249 -7.16 -0.72 12.40
C SER A 249 -8.54 -0.42 11.82
N ALA A 250 -8.81 0.84 11.52
CA ALA A 250 -10.07 1.24 10.88
C ALA A 250 -10.12 0.83 9.40
N ALA A 251 -8.99 0.86 8.69
CA ALA A 251 -8.92 0.40 7.31
C ALA A 251 -9.26 -1.08 7.16
N LEU A 252 -8.84 -1.93 8.11
CA LEU A 252 -9.22 -3.35 8.12
C LEU A 252 -10.75 -3.53 8.17
N ILE A 253 -11.42 -2.81 9.06
CA ILE A 253 -12.89 -2.86 9.20
C ILE A 253 -13.56 -2.22 7.97
N GLY A 254 -13.05 -1.08 7.53
CA GLY A 254 -13.55 -0.35 6.36
C GLY A 254 -13.50 -1.17 5.08
N ALA A 255 -12.43 -1.95 4.85
CA ALA A 255 -12.31 -2.83 3.69
C ALA A 255 -13.43 -3.89 3.65
N LEU A 256 -13.71 -4.52 4.80
CA LEU A 256 -14.79 -5.52 4.91
C LEU A 256 -16.17 -4.91 4.66
N ILE A 257 -16.45 -3.76 5.25
CA ILE A 257 -17.76 -3.09 5.11
C ILE A 257 -17.93 -2.53 3.69
N SER A 258 -16.88 -1.98 3.10
CA SER A 258 -16.91 -1.45 1.74
C SER A 258 -17.32 -2.51 0.70
N THR A 259 -16.88 -3.77 0.87
CA THR A 259 -17.29 -4.86 -0.03
C THR A 259 -18.82 -5.08 -0.02
N LEU A 260 -19.46 -4.91 1.13
CA LEU A 260 -20.91 -5.02 1.26
C LEU A 260 -21.66 -3.82 0.66
N ILE A 261 -21.08 -2.62 0.78
CA ILE A 261 -21.70 -1.38 0.27
C ILE A 261 -21.63 -1.36 -1.26
N VAL A 262 -20.50 -1.70 -1.86
CA VAL A 262 -20.28 -1.68 -3.32
C VAL A 262 -21.24 -2.62 -4.06
N THR A 263 -21.71 -3.69 -3.43
CA THR A 263 -22.74 -4.57 -4.04
C THR A 263 -24.11 -3.92 -4.14
N ARG A 264 -24.39 -2.84 -3.40
CA ARG A 264 -25.72 -2.18 -3.31
C ARG A 264 -25.73 -0.77 -3.88
N VAL A 265 -24.59 -0.14 -4.05
CA VAL A 265 -24.45 1.26 -4.48
C VAL A 265 -23.66 1.32 -5.79
N LYS A 266 -24.07 2.17 -6.73
CA LYS A 266 -23.31 2.38 -7.97
C LYS A 266 -21.92 2.90 -7.63
N ILE A 267 -20.90 2.31 -8.25
CA ILE A 267 -19.49 2.58 -7.95
C ILE A 267 -19.13 4.09 -7.99
N HIS A 268 -19.72 4.83 -8.91
CA HIS A 268 -19.53 6.28 -9.01
C HIS A 268 -20.01 7.01 -7.74
N HIS A 269 -21.23 6.74 -7.25
CA HIS A 269 -21.75 7.37 -6.03
C HIS A 269 -20.98 6.94 -4.79
N PHE A 270 -20.57 5.67 -4.73
CA PHE A 270 -19.70 5.18 -3.67
C PHE A 270 -18.37 5.94 -3.63
N LEU A 271 -17.72 6.08 -4.80
CA LEU A 271 -16.44 6.77 -4.90
C LEU A 271 -16.55 8.27 -4.55
N VAL A 272 -17.58 8.95 -5.06
CA VAL A 272 -17.86 10.36 -4.68
C VAL A 272 -18.06 10.50 -3.17
N GLY A 273 -18.79 9.56 -2.55
CA GLY A 273 -19.03 9.56 -1.10
C GLY A 273 -17.74 9.41 -0.29
N ILE A 274 -16.91 8.41 -0.61
CA ILE A 274 -15.65 8.19 0.13
C ILE A 274 -14.65 9.34 -0.08
N ILE A 275 -14.54 9.89 -1.28
CA ILE A 275 -13.66 11.05 -1.56
C ILE A 275 -14.17 12.30 -0.84
N GLY A 276 -15.48 12.57 -0.83
CA GLY A 276 -16.06 13.69 -0.09
C GLY A 276 -15.84 13.57 1.42
N LEU A 277 -16.00 12.37 1.98
CA LEU A 277 -15.69 12.12 3.39
C LEU A 277 -14.20 12.25 3.69
N ALA A 278 -13.31 11.70 2.85
CA ALA A 278 -11.86 11.83 3.01
C ALA A 278 -11.42 13.29 2.98
N MET A 279 -11.99 14.11 2.08
CA MET A 279 -11.75 15.55 2.00
C MET A 279 -12.11 16.26 3.33
N VAL A 280 -13.32 16.02 3.84
CA VAL A 280 -13.80 16.66 5.07
C VAL A 280 -12.97 16.20 6.28
N ILE A 281 -12.74 14.90 6.42
CA ILE A 281 -11.99 14.33 7.54
C ILE A 281 -10.56 14.83 7.55
N THR A 282 -9.86 14.83 6.41
CA THR A 282 -8.47 15.33 6.36
C THR A 282 -8.40 16.83 6.63
N PHE A 283 -9.36 17.62 6.17
CA PHE A 283 -9.46 19.04 6.53
C PHE A 283 -9.64 19.21 8.04
N MET A 284 -10.52 18.43 8.67
CA MET A 284 -10.73 18.47 10.12
C MET A 284 -9.47 18.02 10.89
N ILE A 285 -8.72 17.03 10.43
CA ILE A 285 -7.46 16.60 11.06
C ILE A 285 -6.46 17.76 11.11
N VAL A 286 -6.31 18.48 10.00
CA VAL A 286 -5.32 19.57 9.93
C VAL A 286 -5.73 20.79 10.76
N THR A 287 -7.03 21.07 10.86
CA THR A 287 -7.55 22.27 11.54
C THR A 287 -7.86 22.09 13.02
N THR A 288 -8.10 20.87 13.51
CA THR A 288 -8.47 20.65 14.92
C THR A 288 -7.30 20.87 15.87
N ASP A 289 -7.55 21.52 16.99
CA ASP A 289 -6.58 21.75 18.08
C ASP A 289 -6.76 20.79 19.26
N LYS A 290 -7.53 19.72 19.07
CA LYS A 290 -7.81 18.73 20.11
C LYS A 290 -7.20 17.37 19.71
N LEU A 291 -6.21 16.90 20.45
CA LEU A 291 -5.51 15.63 20.19
C LEU A 291 -6.47 14.43 20.11
N ASN A 292 -7.43 14.31 21.02
CA ASN A 292 -8.40 13.21 21.02
C ASN A 292 -9.23 13.16 19.72
N TRP A 293 -9.56 14.32 19.15
CA TRP A 293 -10.29 14.39 17.89
C TRP A 293 -9.47 13.87 16.71
N ILE A 294 -8.16 14.12 16.70
CA ILE A 294 -7.29 13.58 15.65
C ILE A 294 -7.37 12.07 15.62
N GLY A 295 -7.33 11.40 16.78
CA GLY A 295 -7.48 9.96 16.86
C GLY A 295 -8.78 9.47 16.23
N TYR A 296 -9.93 10.03 16.62
CA TYR A 296 -11.22 9.66 16.05
C TYR A 296 -11.33 9.94 14.54
N LEU A 297 -10.83 11.07 14.09
CA LEU A 297 -10.80 11.44 12.68
C LEU A 297 -9.91 10.50 11.87
N THR A 298 -8.79 10.05 12.45
CA THR A 298 -7.89 9.10 11.78
C THR A 298 -8.52 7.72 11.63
N TYR A 299 -9.29 7.24 12.63
CA TYR A 299 -10.12 6.05 12.44
C TYR A 299 -11.12 6.26 11.29
N GLY A 300 -11.80 7.41 11.25
CA GLY A 300 -12.69 7.75 10.14
C GLY A 300 -11.98 7.77 8.79
N TYR A 301 -10.78 8.34 8.72
CA TYR A 301 -9.99 8.41 7.50
C TYR A 301 -9.56 7.04 7.01
N GLY A 302 -9.03 6.18 7.91
CA GLY A 302 -8.66 4.81 7.57
C GLY A 302 -9.85 4.00 7.06
N PHE A 303 -11.00 4.10 7.73
CA PHE A 303 -12.23 3.43 7.33
C PHE A 303 -12.67 3.83 5.92
N VAL A 304 -12.65 5.11 5.60
CA VAL A 304 -13.12 5.65 4.32
C VAL A 304 -12.14 5.31 3.19
N CYS A 305 -10.83 5.40 3.44
CA CYS A 305 -9.81 5.16 2.41
C CYS A 305 -9.52 3.68 2.15
N ALA A 306 -10.05 2.76 2.97
CA ALA A 306 -9.80 1.32 2.86
C ALA A 306 -10.10 0.72 1.48
N ALA A 307 -11.13 1.22 0.80
CA ALA A 307 -11.54 0.74 -0.51
C ALA A 307 -11.03 1.60 -1.68
N LEU A 308 -10.25 2.65 -1.41
CA LEU A 308 -9.89 3.67 -2.38
C LEU A 308 -9.26 3.08 -3.64
N TYR A 309 -8.30 2.17 -3.47
CA TYR A 309 -7.58 1.54 -4.58
C TYR A 309 -8.50 0.75 -5.49
N ASN A 310 -9.25 -0.18 -4.91
CA ASN A 310 -10.16 -1.04 -5.66
C ASN A 310 -11.38 -0.28 -6.23
N ALA A 311 -11.84 0.76 -5.54
CA ALA A 311 -12.93 1.60 -6.00
C ALA A 311 -12.58 2.37 -7.28
N PHE A 312 -11.36 2.90 -7.39
CA PHE A 312 -10.91 3.58 -8.60
C PHE A 312 -10.71 2.63 -9.78
N ILE A 313 -10.24 1.40 -9.54
CA ILE A 313 -10.16 0.37 -10.58
C ILE A 313 -11.56 0.06 -11.09
N ALA A 314 -12.49 -0.27 -10.18
CA ALA A 314 -13.87 -0.58 -10.53
C ALA A 314 -14.57 0.59 -11.24
N TYR A 315 -14.31 1.82 -10.79
CA TYR A 315 -14.81 3.03 -11.43
C TYR A 315 -14.29 3.19 -12.86
N GLY A 316 -12.98 3.13 -13.07
CA GLY A 316 -12.40 3.30 -14.40
C GLY A 316 -12.89 2.25 -15.40
N VAL A 317 -12.93 0.97 -15.00
CA VAL A 317 -13.41 -0.11 -15.88
C VAL A 317 -14.93 -0.08 -16.13
N SER A 318 -15.72 0.61 -15.29
CA SER A 318 -17.16 0.75 -15.50
C SER A 318 -17.55 1.58 -16.74
N PHE A 319 -16.60 2.28 -17.35
CA PHE A 319 -16.83 3.08 -18.55
C PHE A 319 -16.59 2.33 -19.86
N VAL A 320 -16.15 1.09 -19.81
CA VAL A 320 -15.94 0.23 -20.99
C VAL A 320 -16.82 -1.01 -20.92
N LYS A 321 -17.30 -1.49 -22.05
CA LYS A 321 -18.13 -2.71 -22.11
C LYS A 321 -17.35 -3.95 -21.68
N LYS A 322 -16.07 -4.01 -22.03
CA LYS A 322 -15.17 -5.10 -21.66
C LYS A 322 -13.81 -4.49 -21.33
N ALA A 323 -13.42 -4.59 -20.06
CA ALA A 323 -12.13 -4.08 -19.61
C ALA A 323 -11.00 -4.96 -20.17
N SER A 324 -9.99 -4.35 -20.78
CA SER A 324 -8.76 -5.03 -21.17
C SER A 324 -7.75 -5.05 -20.03
N SER A 325 -6.81 -6.01 -20.07
CA SER A 325 -5.68 -6.04 -19.12
C SER A 325 -4.88 -4.72 -19.14
N LYS A 326 -4.77 -4.04 -20.30
CA LYS A 326 -4.08 -2.75 -20.43
C LYS A 326 -4.79 -1.63 -19.69
N ASN A 327 -6.12 -1.59 -19.71
CA ASN A 327 -6.91 -0.59 -18.97
C ASN A 327 -6.70 -0.73 -17.46
N VAL A 328 -6.81 -1.96 -16.95
CA VAL A 328 -6.59 -2.25 -15.52
C VAL A 328 -5.16 -1.94 -15.13
N SER A 329 -4.17 -2.38 -15.91
CA SER A 329 -2.74 -2.12 -15.64
C SER A 329 -2.43 -0.62 -15.62
N TYR A 330 -3.02 0.19 -16.49
CA TYR A 330 -2.83 1.65 -16.46
C TYR A 330 -3.28 2.25 -15.12
N ILE A 331 -4.47 1.86 -14.64
CA ILE A 331 -5.00 2.38 -13.36
C ILE A 331 -4.11 1.92 -12.20
N LEU A 332 -3.71 0.64 -12.18
CA LEU A 332 -2.82 0.07 -11.16
C LEU A 332 -1.45 0.78 -11.13
N ILE A 333 -0.83 0.97 -12.30
CA ILE A 333 0.45 1.67 -12.45
C ILE A 333 0.32 3.13 -11.98
N SER A 334 -0.78 3.80 -12.33
CA SER A 334 -1.03 5.18 -11.89
C SER A 334 -1.08 5.28 -10.36
N GLY A 335 -1.79 4.37 -9.69
CA GLY A 335 -1.85 4.33 -8.22
C GLY A 335 -0.49 4.04 -7.58
N SER A 336 0.23 3.06 -8.09
CA SER A 336 1.58 2.72 -7.60
C SER A 336 2.57 3.88 -7.81
N THR A 337 2.43 4.61 -8.93
CA THR A 337 3.24 5.80 -9.22
C THR A 337 2.92 6.93 -8.23
N GLY A 338 1.64 7.14 -7.89
CA GLY A 338 1.24 8.09 -6.84
C GLY A 338 1.86 7.77 -5.48
N ALA A 339 1.80 6.50 -5.07
CA ALA A 339 2.42 6.04 -3.84
C ALA A 339 3.96 6.19 -3.84
N MET A 340 4.60 5.90 -4.99
CA MET A 340 6.05 6.03 -5.17
C MET A 340 6.52 7.48 -5.02
N PHE A 341 5.86 8.40 -5.70
CA PHE A 341 6.31 9.80 -5.70
C PHE A 341 5.88 10.58 -4.46
N SER A 342 4.87 10.12 -3.73
CA SER A 342 4.32 10.84 -2.58
C SER A 342 5.36 11.24 -1.53
N PRO A 343 6.21 10.33 -0.99
CA PRO A 343 7.18 10.72 0.03
C PRO A 343 8.22 11.70 -0.50
N ALA A 344 8.73 11.52 -1.72
CA ALA A 344 9.72 12.42 -2.32
C ALA A 344 9.15 13.81 -2.62
N ILE A 345 7.96 13.87 -3.23
CA ILE A 345 7.28 15.13 -3.52
C ILE A 345 6.93 15.86 -2.23
N SER A 346 6.34 15.16 -1.26
CA SER A 346 5.95 15.79 0.02
C SER A 346 7.17 16.25 0.82
N SER A 347 8.28 15.51 0.80
CA SER A 347 9.55 15.92 1.42
C SER A 347 10.14 17.16 0.78
N PHE A 348 10.08 17.25 -0.55
CA PHE A 348 10.52 18.45 -1.27
C PHE A 348 9.70 19.68 -0.88
N PHE A 349 8.37 19.54 -0.86
CA PHE A 349 7.50 20.65 -0.47
C PHE A 349 7.62 20.99 1.01
N GLU A 350 7.81 20.00 1.90
CA GLU A 350 7.99 20.25 3.33
C GLU A 350 9.17 21.18 3.60
N ARG A 351 10.30 20.99 2.89
CA ARG A 351 11.48 21.88 3.00
C ARG A 351 11.19 23.32 2.61
N ILE A 352 10.25 23.57 1.70
CA ILE A 352 9.98 24.91 1.15
C ILE A 352 8.86 25.62 1.91
N ILE A 353 7.77 24.91 2.19
CA ILE A 353 6.54 25.50 2.73
C ILE A 353 6.18 25.01 4.14
N GLY A 354 6.98 24.09 4.70
CA GLY A 354 6.81 23.54 6.04
C GLY A 354 5.74 22.46 6.14
N LEU A 355 5.86 21.64 7.20
CA LEU A 355 5.03 20.45 7.42
C LEU A 355 3.53 20.75 7.49
N GLN A 356 3.15 21.79 8.21
CA GLN A 356 1.74 22.16 8.37
C GLN A 356 1.09 22.46 7.01
N THR A 357 1.78 23.19 6.13
CA THR A 357 1.27 23.51 4.79
C THR A 357 1.15 22.26 3.91
N VAL A 358 2.13 21.34 4.00
CA VAL A 358 2.07 20.05 3.28
C VAL A 358 0.85 19.25 3.71
N MET A 359 0.51 19.24 5.00
CA MET A 359 -0.69 18.55 5.47
C MET A 359 -1.99 19.18 4.92
N TYR A 360 -2.04 20.49 4.67
CA TYR A 360 -3.17 21.15 3.99
C TYR A 360 -3.28 20.77 2.49
N VAL A 361 -2.20 20.33 1.85
CA VAL A 361 -2.26 19.86 0.45
C VAL A 361 -3.12 18.60 0.35
N ILE A 362 -3.17 17.74 1.39
CA ILE A 362 -3.94 16.49 1.38
C ILE A 362 -5.43 16.72 1.09
N PRO A 363 -6.17 17.52 1.87
CA PRO A 363 -7.57 17.81 1.55
C PRO A 363 -7.74 18.52 0.19
N LEU A 364 -6.79 19.34 -0.25
CA LEU A 364 -6.85 19.97 -1.58
C LEU A 364 -6.74 18.96 -2.71
N LEU A 365 -5.92 17.91 -2.57
CA LEU A 365 -5.88 16.81 -3.53
C LEU A 365 -7.22 16.09 -3.61
N TYR A 366 -7.87 15.85 -2.47
CA TYR A 366 -9.23 15.26 -2.45
C TYR A 366 -10.27 16.19 -3.06
N VAL A 367 -10.17 17.52 -2.89
CA VAL A 367 -11.02 18.50 -3.61
C VAL A 367 -10.86 18.33 -5.12
N ALA A 368 -9.63 18.26 -5.62
CA ALA A 368 -9.36 18.09 -7.05
C ALA A 368 -9.98 16.78 -7.59
N ILE A 369 -9.83 15.67 -6.85
CA ILE A 369 -10.45 14.39 -7.20
C ILE A 369 -11.97 14.49 -7.17
N PHE A 370 -12.55 15.11 -6.14
CA PHE A 370 -13.99 15.29 -5.99
C PHE A 370 -14.58 16.06 -7.17
N ILE A 371 -13.98 17.18 -7.55
CA ILE A 371 -14.39 17.97 -8.72
C ILE A 371 -14.31 17.11 -10.00
N MET A 372 -13.22 16.38 -10.19
CA MET A 372 -13.05 15.50 -11.35
C MET A 372 -14.16 14.44 -11.41
N LEU A 373 -14.53 13.84 -10.28
CA LEU A 373 -15.60 12.84 -10.22
C LEU A 373 -16.97 13.45 -10.50
N ILE A 374 -17.27 14.64 -10.02
CA ILE A 374 -18.53 15.35 -10.32
C ILE A 374 -18.63 15.65 -11.82
N VAL A 375 -17.55 16.12 -12.44
CA VAL A 375 -17.51 16.39 -13.88
C VAL A 375 -17.69 15.10 -14.68
N SER A 376 -16.98 14.04 -14.32
CA SER A 376 -17.06 12.74 -15.01
C SER A 376 -18.41 12.05 -14.84
N GLY A 377 -19.13 12.28 -13.74
CA GLY A 377 -20.47 11.74 -13.51
C GLY A 377 -21.53 12.26 -14.50
N ARG A 378 -21.24 13.37 -15.18
CA ARG A 378 -22.07 13.89 -16.27
C ARG A 378 -21.85 13.18 -17.62
N MET A 379 -20.74 12.45 -17.73
CA MET A 379 -20.45 11.62 -18.90
C MET A 379 -21.11 10.26 -18.68
N LYS A 380 -22.05 9.88 -19.52
CA LYS A 380 -22.75 8.59 -19.42
C LYS A 380 -21.72 7.46 -19.56
N PRO A 381 -21.65 6.50 -18.60
CA PRO A 381 -20.90 5.28 -18.84
C PRO A 381 -21.48 4.61 -20.10
N ALA A 382 -20.64 3.98 -20.91
CA ALA A 382 -21.10 3.14 -21.99
C ALA A 382 -22.09 2.13 -21.38
N ALA A 383 -23.33 2.21 -21.79
CA ALA A 383 -24.42 1.43 -21.19
C ALA A 383 -24.01 -0.04 -21.08
N ALA A 384 -24.10 -0.56 -19.83
CA ALA A 384 -23.94 -1.96 -19.53
C ALA A 384 -25.02 -2.77 -20.23
#